data_e4a95c51ca6f5e1e02fdd7102f7fa454
#
_entry.id   e4a95c51ca6f5e1e02fdd7102f7fa454
#
_cell.length_a   1.000
_cell.length_b   1.000
_cell.length_c   1.000
_cell.angle_alpha   90.00
_cell.angle_beta   90.00
_cell.angle_gamma   90.00
#
_symmetry.space_group_name_H-M   'P 1'
#
loop_
_entity.id
_entity.type
_entity.pdbx_description
1 polymer ?
#
loop_
_entity_poly.entity_id
_entity_poly.type
_entity_poly.pdbx_seq_one_letter_code
_entity_poly.pdbx_strand_id
1 'polypeptide(L)'
;MPHRSPRKLITFDWAMKRLLRSKANFEILEGFLSELLGEDILILEILESESNKESKTDKFNRVDLKVKDSKGEIVIIEVQYERELDYLQRMLYGTSRVITEHQQESEAYSKLVKVISVNILYFDLGHGSDYIYHGTTTFIGIHDNDKLQLDIRQQKQYGKIQINHIYPEYYLIRLNNFNSVAKTSLDEWIYFLKNEEIKEEFKAKGIQKAKKSFSILSMSETEQLAYVRYQDDLRYQASLVESNYGLGLREGREAGIVEGRVEGRVEGRVEGRVEGESKLLKRQLERRFGALPAWAIEKLSSASEQTLDAWGEAVLTAPTLEAVFKTDDIH
;
A
#
# COMPACT_ATOMS: atom_id res chain seq x y z
N MET A 1 15.96 -17.35 -18.78
CA MET A 1 15.71 -15.91 -18.63
C MET A 1 16.13 -15.23 -19.92
N PRO A 2 15.31 -14.38 -20.58
CA PRO A 2 15.73 -13.68 -21.77
C PRO A 2 16.90 -12.76 -21.41
N HIS A 3 17.97 -12.80 -22.19
CA HIS A 3 19.08 -11.86 -22.11
C HIS A 3 18.54 -10.45 -22.31
N ARG A 4 18.39 -9.69 -21.23
CA ARG A 4 18.17 -8.24 -21.34
C ARG A 4 19.42 -7.65 -21.98
N SER A 5 19.25 -6.93 -23.08
CA SER A 5 20.34 -6.13 -23.66
C SER A 5 20.95 -5.23 -22.58
N PRO A 6 22.27 -4.97 -22.62
CA PRO A 6 22.88 -4.09 -21.63
C PRO A 6 22.15 -2.74 -21.59
N ARG A 7 21.84 -2.25 -20.39
CA ARG A 7 21.16 -0.96 -20.19
C ARG A 7 21.95 0.15 -20.84
N LYS A 8 21.25 1.00 -21.59
CA LYS A 8 21.87 2.14 -22.27
C LYS A 8 21.74 3.44 -21.46
N LEU A 9 20.71 3.51 -20.61
CA LEU A 9 20.39 4.66 -19.78
C LEU A 9 20.46 4.32 -18.29
N ILE A 10 20.80 5.31 -17.48
CA ILE A 10 20.69 5.23 -16.02
C ILE A 10 19.24 5.29 -15.58
N THR A 11 18.95 4.77 -14.39
CA THR A 11 17.64 4.87 -13.77
C THR A 11 17.30 6.30 -13.40
N PHE A 12 16.00 6.64 -13.40
CA PHE A 12 15.53 7.97 -13.03
C PHE A 12 15.89 8.34 -11.58
N ASP A 13 15.81 7.38 -10.66
CA ASP A 13 16.21 7.56 -9.26
C ASP A 13 17.70 7.94 -9.12
N TRP A 14 18.61 7.26 -9.84
CA TRP A 14 20.02 7.65 -9.89
C TRP A 14 20.19 9.05 -10.47
N ALA A 15 19.44 9.35 -11.56
CA ALA A 15 19.48 10.67 -12.17
C ALA A 15 19.02 11.76 -11.20
N MET A 16 17.93 11.56 -10.44
CA MET A 16 17.46 12.49 -9.42
C MET A 16 18.51 12.76 -8.35
N LYS A 17 19.15 11.70 -7.86
CA LYS A 17 20.15 11.81 -6.79
C LYS A 17 21.43 12.51 -7.21
N ARG A 18 21.80 12.42 -8.49
CA ARG A 18 23.10 12.85 -8.99
C ARG A 18 23.07 13.96 -10.04
N LEU A 19 22.21 13.84 -11.04
CA LEU A 19 22.23 14.72 -12.22
C LEU A 19 21.19 15.84 -12.15
N LEU A 20 19.96 15.51 -11.73
CA LEU A 20 18.85 16.47 -11.75
C LEU A 20 18.95 17.56 -10.68
N ARG A 21 19.88 17.42 -9.75
CA ARG A 21 20.22 18.47 -8.77
C ARG A 21 21.02 19.65 -9.37
N SER A 22 21.53 19.50 -10.59
CA SER A 22 22.23 20.57 -11.31
C SER A 22 21.24 21.40 -12.11
N LYS A 23 21.36 22.74 -12.04
CA LYS A 23 20.54 23.68 -12.83
C LYS A 23 20.60 23.40 -14.34
N ALA A 24 21.70 22.87 -14.85
CA ALA A 24 21.86 22.48 -16.25
C ALA A 24 20.87 21.41 -16.71
N ASN A 25 20.31 20.64 -15.77
CA ASN A 25 19.40 19.54 -16.04
C ASN A 25 17.96 19.80 -15.60
N PHE A 26 17.64 21.00 -15.10
CA PHE A 26 16.27 21.34 -14.65
C PHE A 26 15.24 21.13 -15.76
N GLU A 27 15.56 21.44 -16.99
CA GLU A 27 14.67 21.24 -18.15
C GLU A 27 14.17 19.79 -18.28
N ILE A 28 14.95 18.80 -17.84
CA ILE A 28 14.53 17.38 -17.85
C ILE A 28 13.41 17.18 -16.83
N LEU A 29 13.63 17.67 -15.61
CA LEU A 29 12.66 17.54 -14.52
C LEU A 29 11.42 18.40 -14.76
N GLU A 30 11.61 19.63 -15.24
CA GLU A 30 10.52 20.52 -15.69
C GLU A 30 9.67 19.85 -16.77
N GLY A 31 10.31 19.17 -17.73
CA GLY A 31 9.61 18.42 -18.76
C GLY A 31 8.71 17.32 -18.17
N PHE A 32 9.26 16.48 -17.31
CA PHE A 32 8.49 15.43 -16.64
C PHE A 32 7.32 16.01 -15.81
N LEU A 33 7.61 17.00 -14.96
CA LEU A 33 6.59 17.62 -14.12
C LEU A 33 5.53 18.36 -14.92
N SER A 34 5.91 19.04 -16.01
CA SER A 34 4.95 19.74 -16.87
C SER A 34 3.95 18.75 -17.51
N GLU A 35 4.43 17.62 -18.00
CA GLU A 35 3.55 16.59 -18.57
C GLU A 35 2.66 15.94 -17.51
N LEU A 36 3.18 15.72 -16.29
CA LEU A 36 2.41 15.12 -15.21
C LEU A 36 1.34 16.04 -14.64
N LEU A 37 1.68 17.33 -14.44
CA LEU A 37 0.80 18.30 -13.80
C LEU A 37 -0.16 18.99 -14.83
N GLY A 38 0.09 18.81 -16.13
CA GLY A 38 -0.71 19.40 -17.19
C GLY A 38 -0.55 20.92 -17.34
N GLU A 39 0.56 21.47 -16.82
CA GLU A 39 0.90 22.90 -16.90
C GLU A 39 2.41 23.09 -17.00
N ASP A 40 2.86 24.22 -17.54
CA ASP A 40 4.30 24.54 -17.61
C ASP A 40 4.89 24.77 -16.23
N ILE A 41 5.79 23.89 -15.83
CA ILE A 41 6.54 23.99 -14.58
C ILE A 41 7.93 24.57 -14.88
N LEU A 42 8.31 25.57 -14.09
CA LEU A 42 9.65 26.15 -14.07
C LEU A 42 10.22 26.00 -12.66
N ILE A 43 11.36 25.35 -12.54
CA ILE A 43 12.03 25.10 -11.25
C ILE A 43 12.95 26.29 -10.94
N LEU A 44 12.72 26.93 -9.81
CA LEU A 44 13.58 27.99 -9.30
C LEU A 44 14.82 27.44 -8.58
N GLU A 45 14.57 26.49 -7.69
CA GLU A 45 15.62 25.93 -6.83
C GLU A 45 15.32 24.50 -6.40
N ILE A 46 16.38 23.79 -6.07
CA ILE A 46 16.30 22.52 -5.35
C ILE A 46 16.48 22.80 -3.87
N LEU A 47 15.54 22.34 -3.09
CA LEU A 47 15.57 22.49 -1.64
C LEU A 47 16.33 21.30 -1.04
N GLU A 48 17.30 21.58 -0.18
CA GLU A 48 17.96 20.53 0.58
C GLU A 48 16.99 19.96 1.62
N SER A 49 16.95 18.65 1.75
CA SER A 49 16.29 18.04 2.90
C SER A 49 17.20 18.23 4.12
N GLU A 50 16.80 19.03 5.09
CA GLU A 50 17.59 19.34 6.31
C GLU A 50 17.90 18.10 7.17
N SER A 51 17.32 16.96 6.86
CA SER A 51 17.54 15.68 7.55
C SER A 51 18.97 15.13 7.47
N ASN A 52 19.94 15.91 6.99
CA ASN A 52 21.33 15.46 6.87
C ASN A 52 22.14 15.52 8.18
N LYS A 53 21.63 16.07 9.30
CA LYS A 53 22.48 16.37 10.49
C LYS A 53 22.08 15.75 11.82
N GLU A 54 20.90 15.18 12.02
CA GLU A 54 20.42 14.85 13.38
C GLU A 54 20.10 13.39 13.68
N SER A 55 20.76 12.45 13.39
CA SER A 55 20.76 11.07 13.90
C SER A 55 20.73 9.96 12.84
N LYS A 56 21.47 8.90 13.16
CA LYS A 56 21.51 7.67 12.35
C LYS A 56 20.16 6.93 12.30
N THR A 57 19.17 7.35 13.07
CA THR A 57 17.82 6.78 13.14
C THR A 57 16.84 7.40 12.16
N ASP A 58 17.11 8.59 11.62
CA ASP A 58 16.23 9.32 10.67
C ASP A 58 16.37 8.86 9.21
N LYS A 59 16.92 7.69 8.94
CA LYS A 59 17.12 7.17 7.58
C LYS A 59 15.83 6.95 6.78
N PHE A 60 14.68 6.89 7.43
CA PHE A 60 13.42 6.44 6.82
C PHE A 60 12.53 7.53 6.23
N ASN A 61 12.86 8.82 6.38
CA ASN A 61 11.96 9.93 6.01
C ASN A 61 12.57 10.94 5.04
N ARG A 62 13.49 10.54 4.17
CA ARG A 62 14.08 11.44 3.17
C ARG A 62 13.32 11.31 1.87
N VAL A 63 12.75 12.43 1.40
CA VAL A 63 12.30 12.53 0.02
C VAL A 63 13.52 12.54 -0.91
N ASP A 64 13.42 11.87 -2.06
CA ASP A 64 14.55 11.75 -2.99
C ASP A 64 14.89 13.09 -3.61
N LEU A 65 13.88 13.89 -3.91
CA LEU A 65 14.06 15.24 -4.46
C LEU A 65 12.96 16.19 -3.99
N LYS A 66 13.33 17.40 -3.61
CA LYS A 66 12.42 18.50 -3.24
C LYS A 66 12.79 19.75 -4.04
N VAL A 67 11.83 20.31 -4.76
CA VAL A 67 12.03 21.48 -5.59
C VAL A 67 10.97 22.55 -5.30
N LYS A 68 11.31 23.81 -5.53
CA LYS A 68 10.39 24.94 -5.50
C LYS A 68 10.20 25.47 -6.91
N ASP A 69 8.96 25.59 -7.33
CA ASP A 69 8.60 26.09 -8.63
C ASP A 69 8.44 27.62 -8.67
N SER A 70 8.18 28.17 -9.85
CA SER A 70 7.99 29.60 -10.08
C SER A 70 6.76 30.20 -9.39
N LYS A 71 5.79 29.38 -8.99
CA LYS A 71 4.60 29.78 -8.22
C LYS A 71 4.85 29.76 -6.71
N GLY A 72 6.05 29.33 -6.27
CA GLY A 72 6.41 29.17 -4.87
C GLY A 72 5.84 27.87 -4.25
N GLU A 73 5.30 26.97 -5.06
CA GLU A 73 4.83 25.66 -4.62
C GLU A 73 6.00 24.68 -4.48
N ILE A 74 5.89 23.72 -3.59
CA ILE A 74 6.94 22.73 -3.36
C ILE A 74 6.48 21.40 -3.97
N VAL A 75 7.30 20.89 -4.88
CA VAL A 75 7.12 19.54 -5.43
C VAL A 75 8.12 18.61 -4.77
N ILE A 76 7.63 17.54 -4.17
CA ILE A 76 8.45 16.44 -3.66
C ILE A 76 8.29 15.23 -4.57
N ILE A 77 9.40 14.56 -4.85
CA ILE A 77 9.41 13.36 -5.70
C ILE A 77 10.08 12.25 -4.91
N GLU A 78 9.39 11.12 -4.83
CA GLU A 78 9.89 9.88 -4.25
C GLU A 78 9.83 8.75 -5.28
N VAL A 79 10.87 7.91 -5.27
CA VAL A 79 10.92 6.68 -6.07
C VAL A 79 11.08 5.50 -5.11
N GLN A 80 10.07 4.64 -5.09
CA GLN A 80 10.04 3.52 -4.18
C GLN A 80 9.99 2.19 -4.95
N TYR A 81 11.00 1.34 -4.70
CA TYR A 81 11.12 0.02 -5.32
C TYR A 81 10.47 -1.08 -4.47
N GLU A 82 10.60 -0.97 -3.16
CA GLU A 82 10.14 -1.99 -2.23
C GLU A 82 8.72 -1.72 -1.75
N ARG A 83 7.96 -2.80 -1.59
CA ARG A 83 6.59 -2.71 -1.09
C ARG A 83 6.58 -2.37 0.40
N GLU A 84 5.91 -1.28 0.73
CA GLU A 84 5.61 -0.88 2.11
C GLU A 84 4.10 -0.90 2.32
N LEU A 85 3.63 -1.55 3.39
CA LEU A 85 2.20 -1.67 3.68
C LEU A 85 1.59 -0.36 4.16
N ASP A 86 2.39 0.48 4.80
CA ASP A 86 2.04 1.78 5.37
C ASP A 86 2.46 2.96 4.47
N TYR A 87 2.72 2.70 3.18
CA TYR A 87 3.22 3.73 2.26
C TYR A 87 2.31 4.96 2.15
N LEU A 88 0.99 4.79 2.20
CA LEU A 88 0.06 5.93 2.17
C LEU A 88 0.21 6.83 3.40
N GLN A 89 0.42 6.24 4.58
CA GLN A 89 0.68 6.98 5.81
C GLN A 89 2.05 7.68 5.76
N ARG A 90 3.07 7.01 5.23
CA ARG A 90 4.39 7.59 5.00
C ARG A 90 4.34 8.80 4.08
N MET A 91 3.62 8.70 2.96
CA MET A 91 3.41 9.80 2.01
C MET A 91 2.71 10.99 2.68
N LEU A 92 1.65 10.75 3.46
CA LEU A 92 0.95 11.79 4.23
C LEU A 92 1.88 12.46 5.24
N TYR A 93 2.64 11.66 6.00
CA TYR A 93 3.59 12.17 6.99
C TYR A 93 4.68 13.02 6.35
N GLY A 94 5.31 12.53 5.26
CA GLY A 94 6.34 13.26 4.52
C GLY A 94 5.84 14.60 3.99
N THR A 95 4.64 14.63 3.42
CA THR A 95 3.99 15.86 2.94
C THR A 95 3.73 16.85 4.07
N SER A 96 3.19 16.37 5.21
CA SER A 96 2.92 17.19 6.38
C SER A 96 4.20 17.79 6.97
N ARG A 97 5.27 17.02 7.00
CA ARG A 97 6.58 17.48 7.45
C ARG A 97 7.13 18.59 6.57
N VAL A 98 7.04 18.46 5.24
CA VAL A 98 7.48 19.51 4.31
C VAL A 98 6.68 20.79 4.51
N ILE A 99 5.38 20.72 4.77
CA ILE A 99 4.55 21.90 5.08
C ILE A 99 5.06 22.59 6.35
N THR A 100 5.33 21.84 7.42
CA THR A 100 5.78 22.39 8.70
C THR A 100 7.22 22.93 8.63
N GLU A 101 8.12 22.30 7.88
CA GLU A 101 9.50 22.75 7.67
C GLU A 101 9.56 24.13 6.96
N HIS A 102 8.56 24.45 6.13
CA HIS A 102 8.52 25.70 5.37
C HIS A 102 7.61 26.76 5.98
N GLN A 103 7.01 26.50 7.14
CA GLN A 103 6.26 27.48 7.93
C GLN A 103 7.18 28.09 8.97
N GLN A 104 7.44 29.39 8.86
CA GLN A 104 8.21 30.10 9.88
C GLN A 104 7.36 30.40 11.12
N GLU A 105 8.00 30.46 12.29
CA GLU A 105 7.35 30.91 13.51
C GLU A 105 6.79 32.33 13.31
N SER A 106 5.54 32.54 13.71
CA SER A 106 4.81 33.82 13.60
C SER A 106 4.34 34.19 12.18
N GLU A 107 4.50 33.35 11.17
CA GLU A 107 3.88 33.59 9.87
C GLU A 107 2.36 33.26 9.88
N ALA A 108 1.60 34.07 9.12
CA ALA A 108 0.19 33.82 8.96
C ALA A 108 -0.09 32.52 8.19
N TYR A 109 -1.09 31.76 8.59
CA TYR A 109 -1.49 30.52 7.89
C TYR A 109 -1.82 30.72 6.41
N SER A 110 -2.16 31.93 5.97
CA SER A 110 -2.37 32.26 4.56
C SER A 110 -1.11 32.13 3.70
N LYS A 111 0.07 32.01 4.32
CA LYS A 111 1.36 31.81 3.65
C LYS A 111 1.83 30.37 3.62
N LEU A 112 1.01 29.44 4.13
CA LEU A 112 1.31 28.02 4.01
C LEU A 112 1.60 27.66 2.54
N VAL A 113 2.73 26.99 2.33
CA VAL A 113 3.12 26.55 0.99
C VAL A 113 2.27 25.36 0.57
N LYS A 114 1.85 25.35 -0.69
CA LYS A 114 1.25 24.16 -1.29
C LYS A 114 2.35 23.15 -1.57
N VAL A 115 2.08 21.88 -1.25
CA VAL A 115 2.96 20.75 -1.53
C VAL A 115 2.30 19.81 -2.53
N ILE A 116 3.04 19.45 -3.56
CA ILE A 116 2.66 18.45 -4.56
C ILE A 116 3.58 17.25 -4.36
N SER A 117 3.00 16.10 -4.00
CA SER A 117 3.74 14.86 -3.73
C SER A 117 3.62 13.93 -4.93
N VAL A 118 4.74 13.69 -5.62
CA VAL A 118 4.85 12.78 -6.76
C VAL A 118 5.54 11.50 -6.31
N ASN A 119 4.84 10.38 -6.40
CA ASN A 119 5.27 9.09 -5.88
C ASN A 119 5.36 8.07 -7.02
N ILE A 120 6.58 7.67 -7.37
CA ILE A 120 6.87 6.72 -8.45
C ILE A 120 7.10 5.34 -7.82
N LEU A 121 6.15 4.41 -8.06
CA LEU A 121 6.09 3.12 -7.37
C LEU A 121 6.40 1.97 -8.33
N TYR A 122 7.38 1.16 -7.97
CA TYR A 122 7.74 -0.09 -8.67
C TYR A 122 7.06 -1.32 -8.04
N PHE A 123 6.06 -1.10 -7.17
CA PHE A 123 5.26 -2.15 -6.56
C PHE A 123 3.76 -1.82 -6.66
N ASP A 124 2.92 -2.82 -6.42
CA ASP A 124 1.47 -2.65 -6.44
C ASP A 124 0.98 -2.08 -5.10
N LEU A 125 0.35 -0.90 -5.16
CA LEU A 125 -0.25 -0.21 -4.02
C LEU A 125 -1.78 -0.17 -4.20
N GLY A 126 -2.49 -0.86 -3.32
CA GLY A 126 -3.96 -0.90 -3.34
C GLY A 126 -4.54 -1.60 -4.58
N HIS A 127 -5.83 -1.41 -4.81
CA HIS A 127 -6.56 -1.94 -5.96
C HIS A 127 -7.00 -0.83 -6.91
N GLY A 128 -7.05 -1.13 -8.19
CA GLY A 128 -7.46 -0.19 -9.24
C GLY A 128 -6.77 -0.52 -10.56
N SER A 129 -7.38 -0.14 -11.68
CA SER A 129 -6.92 -0.50 -13.04
C SER A 129 -5.95 0.51 -13.64
N ASP A 130 -5.94 1.76 -13.15
CA ASP A 130 -5.09 2.80 -13.71
C ASP A 130 -3.65 2.71 -13.17
N TYR A 131 -2.73 3.30 -13.91
CA TYR A 131 -1.32 3.42 -13.51
C TYR A 131 -0.96 4.79 -12.94
N ILE A 132 -1.84 5.81 -13.05
CA ILE A 132 -1.69 7.13 -12.43
C ILE A 132 -2.95 7.46 -11.65
N TYR A 133 -2.78 7.84 -10.39
CA TYR A 133 -3.86 8.34 -9.53
C TYR A 133 -3.52 9.74 -9.06
N HIS A 134 -4.47 10.65 -9.17
CA HIS A 134 -4.38 12.02 -8.67
C HIS A 134 -5.31 12.20 -7.47
N GLY A 135 -4.72 12.49 -6.32
CA GLY A 135 -5.42 12.74 -5.06
C GLY A 135 -5.51 14.23 -4.74
N THR A 136 -6.73 14.73 -4.55
CA THR A 136 -7.00 16.12 -4.16
C THR A 136 -8.01 16.16 -3.04
N THR A 137 -8.05 17.29 -2.29
CA THR A 137 -9.03 17.50 -1.22
C THR A 137 -10.24 18.25 -1.74
N THR A 138 -11.42 17.68 -1.55
CA THR A 138 -12.70 18.31 -1.87
C THR A 138 -13.63 18.18 -0.66
N PHE A 139 -14.33 19.28 -0.33
CA PHE A 139 -15.36 19.29 0.72
C PHE A 139 -16.73 19.22 0.08
N ILE A 140 -17.48 18.17 0.44
CA ILE A 140 -18.82 17.90 -0.10
C ILE A 140 -19.83 18.09 1.00
N GLY A 141 -20.91 18.86 0.72
CA GLY A 141 -22.03 19.06 1.62
C GLY A 141 -22.74 17.74 1.93
N ILE A 142 -22.98 17.46 3.22
CA ILE A 142 -23.59 16.18 3.65
C ILE A 142 -25.04 16.08 3.21
N HIS A 143 -25.75 17.22 3.15
CA HIS A 143 -27.18 17.23 2.85
C HIS A 143 -27.47 17.42 1.35
N ASP A 144 -26.76 18.35 0.69
CA ASP A 144 -27.08 18.80 -0.65
C ASP A 144 -26.09 18.30 -1.72
N ASN A 145 -25.02 17.59 -1.30
CA ASN A 145 -23.93 17.10 -2.16
C ASN A 145 -23.25 18.20 -3.00
N ASP A 146 -23.37 19.46 -2.60
CA ASP A 146 -22.69 20.59 -3.21
C ASP A 146 -21.18 20.59 -2.85
N LYS A 147 -20.38 21.33 -3.63
CA LYS A 147 -18.96 21.52 -3.35
C LYS A 147 -18.74 22.87 -2.66
N LEU A 148 -18.11 22.85 -1.48
CA LEU A 148 -17.69 24.08 -0.82
C LEU A 148 -16.67 24.83 -1.70
N GLN A 149 -16.89 26.12 -1.86
CA GLN A 149 -16.06 27.01 -2.68
C GLN A 149 -15.52 28.18 -1.85
N LEU A 150 -14.41 28.76 -2.27
CA LEU A 150 -13.88 29.99 -1.66
C LEU A 150 -14.75 31.19 -2.08
N ASP A 151 -15.11 32.05 -1.12
CA ASP A 151 -15.69 33.33 -1.43
C ASP A 151 -14.65 34.32 -2.04
N ILE A 152 -15.12 35.45 -2.59
CA ILE A 152 -14.26 36.42 -3.27
C ILE A 152 -13.20 37.01 -2.32
N ARG A 153 -13.50 37.15 -1.02
CA ARG A 153 -12.55 37.69 -0.04
C ARG A 153 -11.45 36.66 0.24
N GLN A 154 -11.85 35.40 0.43
CA GLN A 154 -10.92 34.28 0.64
C GLN A 154 -10.02 34.07 -0.60
N GLN A 155 -10.57 34.13 -1.82
CA GLN A 155 -9.80 34.05 -3.06
C GLN A 155 -8.72 35.15 -3.13
N LYS A 156 -9.08 36.38 -2.81
CA LYS A 156 -8.15 37.52 -2.76
C LYS A 156 -7.08 37.36 -1.67
N GLN A 157 -7.48 36.91 -0.49
CA GLN A 157 -6.58 36.73 0.66
C GLN A 157 -5.58 35.60 0.43
N TYR A 158 -6.01 34.48 -0.12
CA TYR A 158 -5.17 33.29 -0.32
C TYR A 158 -4.44 33.29 -1.67
N GLY A 159 -4.84 34.15 -2.62
CA GLY A 159 -4.33 34.11 -3.99
C GLY A 159 -4.67 32.81 -4.73
N LYS A 160 -5.71 32.11 -4.29
CA LYS A 160 -6.16 30.81 -4.80
C LYS A 160 -7.61 30.90 -5.23
N ILE A 161 -7.98 30.16 -6.30
CA ILE A 161 -9.34 30.18 -6.86
C ILE A 161 -10.20 29.08 -6.25
N GLN A 162 -9.61 27.94 -5.92
CA GLN A 162 -10.31 26.76 -5.43
C GLN A 162 -9.70 26.26 -4.12
N ILE A 163 -10.49 25.54 -3.33
CA ILE A 163 -10.06 24.99 -2.04
C ILE A 163 -8.93 23.98 -2.20
N ASN A 164 -9.01 23.12 -3.21
CA ASN A 164 -7.95 22.13 -3.47
C ASN A 164 -6.57 22.76 -3.76
N HIS A 165 -6.52 24.03 -4.19
CA HIS A 165 -5.25 24.74 -4.39
C HIS A 165 -4.55 25.13 -3.08
N ILE A 166 -5.23 25.02 -1.94
CA ILE A 166 -4.67 25.25 -0.60
C ILE A 166 -4.07 23.96 -0.03
N TYR A 167 -4.70 22.83 -0.32
CA TYR A 167 -4.35 21.53 0.22
C TYR A 167 -3.25 20.84 -0.59
N PRO A 168 -2.52 19.90 0.01
CA PRO A 168 -1.59 19.06 -0.74
C PRO A 168 -2.27 18.29 -1.86
N GLU A 169 -1.52 18.05 -2.92
CA GLU A 169 -1.90 17.15 -4.00
C GLU A 169 -0.95 15.96 -4.06
N TYR A 170 -1.49 14.81 -4.44
CA TYR A 170 -0.76 13.55 -4.48
C TYR A 170 -0.87 12.92 -5.86
N TYR A 171 0.25 12.57 -6.46
CA TYR A 171 0.33 11.78 -7.67
C TYR A 171 0.97 10.43 -7.34
N LEU A 172 0.23 9.35 -7.61
CA LEU A 172 0.70 7.98 -7.45
C LEU A 172 0.89 7.37 -8.83
N ILE A 173 2.13 7.03 -9.19
CA ILE A 173 2.47 6.44 -10.47
C ILE A 173 2.86 4.98 -10.23
N ARG A 174 1.96 4.05 -10.57
CA ARG A 174 2.10 2.60 -10.40
C ARG A 174 2.66 1.98 -11.67
N LEU A 175 3.98 1.93 -11.79
CA LEU A 175 4.66 1.52 -13.02
C LEU A 175 4.30 0.10 -13.47
N ASN A 176 4.03 -0.83 -12.52
CA ASN A 176 3.64 -2.20 -12.86
C ASN A 176 2.35 -2.26 -13.70
N ASN A 177 1.41 -1.35 -13.46
CA ASN A 177 0.11 -1.31 -14.16
C ASN A 177 0.21 -0.69 -15.57
N PHE A 178 1.29 0.01 -15.91
CA PHE A 178 1.48 0.54 -17.25
C PHE A 178 1.80 -0.58 -18.25
N ASN A 179 1.10 -0.63 -19.38
CA ASN A 179 1.24 -1.69 -20.38
C ASN A 179 2.42 -1.52 -21.36
N SER A 180 3.29 -0.53 -21.12
CA SER A 180 4.43 -0.15 -21.97
C SER A 180 4.05 0.32 -23.38
N VAL A 181 2.85 0.89 -23.53
CA VAL A 181 2.38 1.52 -24.78
C VAL A 181 2.19 3.01 -24.51
N ALA A 182 3.11 3.84 -25.00
CA ALA A 182 2.99 5.30 -24.88
C ALA A 182 1.99 5.84 -25.90
N LYS A 183 0.94 6.50 -25.44
CA LYS A 183 -0.11 7.14 -26.25
C LYS A 183 -0.08 8.66 -26.13
N THR A 184 0.44 9.17 -25.03
CA THR A 184 0.54 10.60 -24.71
C THR A 184 1.98 10.97 -24.39
N SER A 185 2.31 12.26 -24.33
CA SER A 185 3.63 12.74 -23.90
C SER A 185 3.96 12.29 -22.47
N LEU A 186 2.97 12.26 -21.59
CA LEU A 186 3.17 11.72 -20.22
C LEU A 186 3.51 10.24 -20.28
N ASP A 187 2.86 9.45 -21.14
CA ASP A 187 3.18 8.02 -21.27
C ASP A 187 4.59 7.76 -21.76
N GLU A 188 5.19 8.67 -22.53
CA GLU A 188 6.59 8.56 -22.94
C GLU A 188 7.53 8.62 -21.75
N TRP A 189 7.22 9.48 -20.76
CA TRP A 189 7.94 9.53 -19.49
C TRP A 189 7.71 8.26 -18.65
N ILE A 190 6.45 7.80 -18.54
CA ILE A 190 6.11 6.57 -17.82
C ILE A 190 6.78 5.35 -18.46
N TYR A 191 6.84 5.31 -19.80
CA TYR A 191 7.57 4.28 -20.53
C TYR A 191 9.06 4.25 -20.15
N PHE A 192 9.69 5.44 -20.12
CA PHE A 192 11.08 5.56 -19.70
C PHE A 192 11.28 5.10 -18.25
N LEU A 193 10.44 5.57 -17.33
CA LEU A 193 10.51 5.18 -15.93
C LEU A 193 10.43 3.67 -15.73
N LYS A 194 9.56 3.00 -16.49
CA LYS A 194 9.36 1.55 -16.41
C LYS A 194 10.44 0.74 -17.11
N ASN A 195 10.81 1.15 -18.34
CA ASN A 195 11.63 0.32 -19.22
C ASN A 195 13.09 0.75 -19.31
N GLU A 196 13.44 1.92 -18.73
CA GLU A 196 14.80 2.51 -18.79
C GLU A 196 15.27 2.70 -20.25
N GLU A 197 14.33 3.01 -21.14
CA GLU A 197 14.54 3.22 -22.55
C GLU A 197 13.76 4.44 -23.04
N ILE A 198 14.38 5.27 -23.87
CA ILE A 198 13.74 6.39 -24.56
C ILE A 198 13.84 6.14 -26.06
N LYS A 199 12.68 5.96 -26.70
CA LYS A 199 12.60 5.70 -28.13
C LYS A 199 12.90 6.98 -28.94
N GLU A 200 13.31 6.79 -30.21
CA GLU A 200 13.65 7.93 -31.09
C GLU A 200 12.42 8.81 -31.40
N GLU A 201 11.26 8.19 -31.52
CA GLU A 201 10.01 8.88 -31.82
C GLU A 201 9.43 9.70 -30.66
N PHE A 202 9.92 9.56 -29.44
CA PHE A 202 9.42 10.27 -28.27
C PHE A 202 9.71 11.76 -28.34
N LYS A 203 8.69 12.59 -28.06
CA LYS A 203 8.71 14.05 -28.22
C LYS A 203 8.29 14.80 -26.95
N ALA A 204 7.99 14.12 -25.86
CA ALA A 204 7.63 14.77 -24.61
C ALA A 204 8.65 15.83 -24.22
N LYS A 205 8.22 16.93 -23.60
CA LYS A 205 9.07 18.01 -23.14
C LYS A 205 10.21 17.47 -22.29
N GLY A 206 11.46 17.79 -22.62
CA GLY A 206 12.66 17.35 -21.89
C GLY A 206 13.12 15.90 -22.15
N ILE A 207 12.32 15.02 -22.77
CA ILE A 207 12.61 13.58 -22.91
C ILE A 207 13.87 13.30 -23.75
N GLN A 208 14.08 14.04 -24.84
CA GLN A 208 15.28 13.87 -25.69
C GLN A 208 16.55 14.43 -25.01
N LYS A 209 16.42 15.42 -24.16
CA LYS A 209 17.53 15.88 -23.31
C LYS A 209 17.87 14.83 -22.25
N ALA A 210 16.83 14.22 -21.63
CA ALA A 210 17.02 13.09 -20.72
C ALA A 210 17.77 11.95 -21.39
N LYS A 211 17.42 11.57 -22.63
CA LYS A 211 18.09 10.52 -23.41
C LYS A 211 19.60 10.76 -23.53
N LYS A 212 19.99 12.00 -23.83
CA LYS A 212 21.40 12.38 -23.96
C LYS A 212 22.10 12.39 -22.59
N SER A 213 21.50 13.03 -21.59
CA SER A 213 22.11 13.21 -20.26
C SER A 213 22.18 11.93 -19.45
N PHE A 214 21.26 10.99 -19.66
CA PHE A 214 21.19 9.72 -18.94
C PHE A 214 21.93 8.57 -19.64
N SER A 215 22.59 8.83 -20.76
CA SER A 215 23.39 7.82 -21.44
C SER A 215 24.57 7.39 -20.58
N ILE A 216 24.66 6.09 -20.30
CA ILE A 216 25.78 5.50 -19.54
C ILE A 216 27.12 5.77 -20.24
N LEU A 217 27.11 5.80 -21.57
CA LEU A 217 28.32 6.08 -22.36
C LEU A 217 28.85 7.49 -22.21
N SER A 218 28.02 8.44 -21.76
CA SER A 218 28.43 9.83 -21.53
C SER A 218 28.99 10.07 -20.12
N MET A 219 28.93 9.08 -19.24
CA MET A 219 29.42 9.15 -17.86
C MET A 219 30.94 8.93 -17.80
N SER A 220 31.60 9.59 -16.86
CA SER A 220 32.98 9.28 -16.49
C SER A 220 33.10 7.85 -15.93
N GLU A 221 34.29 7.25 -16.01
CA GLU A 221 34.54 5.91 -15.44
C GLU A 221 34.16 5.83 -13.95
N THR A 222 34.44 6.89 -13.19
CA THR A 222 34.09 6.97 -11.76
C THR A 222 32.59 6.94 -11.54
N GLU A 223 31.82 7.65 -12.36
CA GLU A 223 30.36 7.66 -12.30
C GLU A 223 29.77 6.32 -12.73
N GLN A 224 30.32 5.69 -13.78
CA GLN A 224 29.90 4.36 -14.21
C GLN A 224 30.10 3.32 -13.09
N LEU A 225 31.26 3.33 -12.44
CA LEU A 225 31.53 2.46 -11.29
C LEU A 225 30.59 2.73 -10.12
N ALA A 226 30.30 4.00 -9.82
CA ALA A 226 29.34 4.36 -8.78
C ALA A 226 27.92 3.90 -9.12
N TYR A 227 27.53 3.97 -10.40
CA TYR A 227 26.23 3.48 -10.86
C TYR A 227 26.12 1.95 -10.77
N VAL A 228 27.17 1.23 -11.12
CA VAL A 228 27.20 -0.25 -10.97
C VAL A 228 27.05 -0.65 -9.51
N ARG A 229 27.79 -0.02 -8.59
CA ARG A 229 27.65 -0.27 -7.14
C ARG A 229 26.23 0.00 -6.65
N TYR A 230 25.65 1.09 -7.08
CA TYR A 230 24.26 1.43 -6.74
C TYR A 230 23.27 0.35 -7.21
N GLN A 231 23.44 -0.18 -8.43
CA GLN A 231 22.61 -1.27 -8.93
C GLN A 231 22.80 -2.57 -8.14
N ASP A 232 24.02 -2.86 -7.73
CA ASP A 232 24.31 -4.04 -6.91
C ASP A 232 23.70 -3.90 -5.52
N ASP A 233 23.73 -2.71 -4.93
CA ASP A 233 23.06 -2.41 -3.65
C ASP A 233 21.53 -2.60 -3.76
N LEU A 234 20.91 -2.12 -4.85
CA LEU A 234 19.47 -2.35 -5.09
C LEU A 234 19.13 -3.84 -5.24
N ARG A 235 19.96 -4.60 -5.97
CA ARG A 235 19.78 -6.07 -6.10
C ARG A 235 19.91 -6.77 -4.76
N TYR A 236 20.89 -6.35 -3.96
CA TYR A 236 21.09 -6.91 -2.62
C TYR A 236 19.90 -6.65 -1.71
N GLN A 237 19.37 -5.41 -1.70
CA GLN A 237 18.18 -5.06 -0.93
C GLN A 237 16.96 -5.87 -1.38
N ALA A 238 16.71 -5.96 -2.68
CA ALA A 238 15.62 -6.78 -3.23
C ALA A 238 15.74 -8.25 -2.82
N SER A 239 16.96 -8.80 -2.82
CA SER A 239 17.22 -10.19 -2.39
C SER A 239 16.96 -10.38 -0.88
N LEU A 240 17.30 -9.40 -0.05
CA LEU A 240 16.99 -9.44 1.38
C LEU A 240 15.49 -9.45 1.66
N VAL A 241 14.73 -8.58 0.95
CA VAL A 241 13.27 -8.51 1.07
C VAL A 241 12.62 -9.82 0.64
N GLU A 242 13.03 -10.36 -0.51
CA GLU A 242 12.52 -11.64 -1.02
C GLU A 242 12.81 -12.79 -0.03
N SER A 243 14.03 -12.83 0.53
CA SER A 243 14.44 -13.83 1.52
C SER A 243 13.61 -13.73 2.80
N ASN A 244 13.43 -12.53 3.34
CA ASN A 244 12.64 -12.30 4.54
C ASN A 244 11.16 -12.64 4.33
N TYR A 245 10.60 -12.27 3.15
CA TYR A 245 9.24 -12.64 2.79
C TYR A 245 9.07 -14.16 2.69
N GLY A 246 10.02 -14.86 2.06
CA GLY A 246 10.02 -16.31 1.95
C GLY A 246 10.13 -17.02 3.31
N LEU A 247 10.93 -16.48 4.23
CA LEU A 247 11.02 -16.96 5.61
C LEU A 247 9.70 -16.77 6.35
N GLY A 248 9.14 -15.57 6.36
CA GLY A 248 7.88 -15.28 7.03
C GLY A 248 6.70 -16.11 6.49
N LEU A 249 6.64 -16.35 5.18
CA LEU A 249 5.61 -17.20 4.58
C LEU A 249 5.73 -18.66 5.06
N ARG A 250 6.96 -19.17 5.16
CA ARG A 250 7.21 -20.54 5.66
C ARG A 250 6.85 -20.67 7.13
N GLU A 251 7.33 -19.74 7.96
CA GLU A 251 7.02 -19.72 9.40
C GLU A 251 5.52 -19.59 9.67
N GLY A 252 4.84 -18.70 8.95
CA GLY A 252 3.38 -18.54 9.05
C GLY A 252 2.63 -19.79 8.62
N ARG A 253 3.09 -20.49 7.57
CA ARG A 253 2.50 -21.76 7.14
C ARG A 253 2.70 -22.87 8.17
N GLU A 254 3.90 -22.97 8.73
CA GLU A 254 4.21 -23.97 9.78
C GLU A 254 3.38 -23.71 11.04
N ALA A 255 3.28 -22.46 11.50
CA ALA A 255 2.45 -22.05 12.61
C ALA A 255 0.96 -22.39 12.36
N GLY A 256 0.41 -22.04 11.21
CA GLY A 256 -0.97 -22.34 10.84
C GLY A 256 -1.26 -23.84 10.77
N ILE A 257 -0.31 -24.67 10.31
CA ILE A 257 -0.47 -26.15 10.33
C ILE A 257 -0.51 -26.67 11.77
N VAL A 258 0.34 -26.14 12.65
CA VAL A 258 0.35 -26.56 14.06
C VAL A 258 -0.94 -26.14 14.75
N GLU A 259 -1.39 -24.92 14.57
CA GLU A 259 -2.63 -24.37 15.14
C GLU A 259 -3.86 -25.15 14.65
N GLY A 260 -4.03 -25.31 13.34
CA GLY A 260 -5.14 -26.08 12.79
C GLY A 260 -5.14 -27.57 13.20
N ARG A 261 -3.94 -28.15 13.45
CA ARG A 261 -3.82 -29.52 13.98
C ARG A 261 -4.27 -29.61 15.44
N VAL A 262 -3.95 -28.59 16.25
CA VAL A 262 -4.39 -28.51 17.65
C VAL A 262 -5.90 -28.29 17.72
N GLU A 263 -6.43 -27.33 16.99
CA GLU A 263 -7.87 -27.05 16.93
C GLU A 263 -8.68 -28.27 16.45
N GLY A 264 -8.32 -28.84 15.32
CA GLY A 264 -9.01 -30.03 14.79
C GLY A 264 -8.92 -31.25 15.72
N ARG A 265 -7.85 -31.37 16.53
CA ARG A 265 -7.75 -32.43 17.55
C ARG A 265 -8.69 -32.18 18.72
N VAL A 266 -8.83 -30.92 19.15
CA VAL A 266 -9.75 -30.54 20.23
C VAL A 266 -11.19 -30.73 19.77
N GLU A 267 -11.56 -30.21 18.60
CA GLU A 267 -12.91 -30.37 18.01
C GLU A 267 -13.28 -31.86 17.83
N GLY A 268 -12.43 -32.62 17.16
CA GLY A 268 -12.69 -34.05 16.95
C GLY A 268 -12.77 -34.85 18.23
N ARG A 269 -12.09 -34.41 19.33
CA ARG A 269 -12.24 -35.06 20.65
C ARG A 269 -13.60 -34.74 21.28
N VAL A 270 -14.07 -33.50 21.16
CA VAL A 270 -15.39 -33.09 21.67
C VAL A 270 -16.49 -33.81 20.89
N GLU A 271 -16.44 -33.76 19.56
CA GLU A 271 -17.39 -34.44 18.69
C GLU A 271 -17.46 -35.99 18.96
N GLY A 272 -16.27 -36.60 19.02
CA GLY A 272 -16.18 -38.03 19.30
C GLY A 272 -16.73 -38.42 20.70
N ARG A 273 -16.62 -37.52 21.69
CA ARG A 273 -17.22 -37.73 23.01
C ARG A 273 -18.73 -37.65 22.95
N VAL A 274 -19.28 -36.60 22.37
CA VAL A 274 -20.73 -36.40 22.19
C VAL A 274 -21.36 -37.58 21.42
N GLU A 275 -20.72 -38.01 20.33
CA GLU A 275 -21.18 -39.16 19.56
C GLU A 275 -21.13 -40.46 20.38
N GLY A 276 -20.07 -40.65 21.17
CA GLY A 276 -19.93 -41.83 22.07
C GLY A 276 -21.02 -41.88 23.13
N GLU A 277 -21.28 -40.76 23.80
CA GLU A 277 -22.30 -40.59 24.82
C GLU A 277 -23.72 -40.81 24.24
N SER A 278 -23.99 -40.20 23.08
CA SER A 278 -25.25 -40.41 22.36
C SER A 278 -25.50 -41.90 22.01
N LYS A 279 -24.48 -42.60 21.51
CA LYS A 279 -24.56 -44.05 21.21
C LYS A 279 -24.75 -44.89 22.46
N LEU A 280 -24.10 -44.54 23.55
CA LEU A 280 -24.25 -45.23 24.83
C LEU A 280 -25.67 -45.06 25.38
N LEU A 281 -26.15 -43.82 25.44
CA LEU A 281 -27.48 -43.48 25.92
C LEU A 281 -28.57 -44.13 25.06
N LYS A 282 -28.41 -44.14 23.74
CA LYS A 282 -29.33 -44.88 22.83
C LYS A 282 -29.45 -46.33 23.22
N ARG A 283 -28.35 -47.06 23.46
CA ARG A 283 -28.36 -48.46 23.88
C ARG A 283 -29.03 -48.68 25.24
N GLN A 284 -28.82 -47.76 26.20
CA GLN A 284 -29.48 -47.82 27.51
C GLN A 284 -30.97 -47.61 27.41
N LEU A 285 -31.44 -46.65 26.59
CA LEU A 285 -32.86 -46.40 26.33
C LEU A 285 -33.52 -47.58 25.62
N GLU A 286 -32.89 -48.16 24.59
CA GLU A 286 -33.40 -49.35 23.88
C GLU A 286 -33.51 -50.55 24.80
N ARG A 287 -32.55 -50.73 25.71
CA ARG A 287 -32.57 -51.85 26.68
C ARG A 287 -33.67 -51.70 27.72
N ARG A 288 -33.99 -50.46 28.10
CA ARG A 288 -34.98 -50.20 29.17
C ARG A 288 -36.40 -50.05 28.64
N PHE A 289 -36.59 -49.42 27.51
CA PHE A 289 -37.88 -49.02 26.99
C PHE A 289 -38.26 -49.73 25.66
N GLY A 290 -37.35 -50.53 25.11
CA GLY A 290 -37.57 -51.20 23.80
C GLY A 290 -37.10 -50.31 22.63
N ALA A 291 -37.58 -50.68 21.41
CA ALA A 291 -37.21 -49.95 20.20
C ALA A 291 -37.61 -48.48 20.28
N LEU A 292 -36.62 -47.57 19.99
CA LEU A 292 -36.83 -46.13 20.08
C LEU A 292 -37.61 -45.60 18.87
N PRO A 293 -38.59 -44.73 19.09
CA PRO A 293 -39.29 -44.05 18.03
C PRO A 293 -38.40 -43.02 17.34
N ALA A 294 -38.74 -42.65 16.09
CA ALA A 294 -37.92 -41.73 15.27
C ALA A 294 -37.60 -40.40 15.96
N TRP A 295 -38.57 -39.81 16.67
CA TRP A 295 -38.36 -38.53 17.39
C TRP A 295 -37.28 -38.63 18.49
N ALA A 296 -37.17 -39.77 19.16
CA ALA A 296 -36.16 -39.97 20.20
C ALA A 296 -34.76 -40.13 19.59
N ILE A 297 -34.64 -40.78 18.43
CA ILE A 297 -33.38 -40.91 17.69
C ILE A 297 -32.93 -39.55 17.19
N GLU A 298 -33.83 -38.73 16.68
CA GLU A 298 -33.52 -37.36 16.19
C GLU A 298 -33.04 -36.47 17.34
N LYS A 299 -33.73 -36.49 18.50
CA LYS A 299 -33.27 -35.74 19.69
C LYS A 299 -31.88 -36.16 20.13
N LEU A 300 -31.58 -37.46 20.18
CA LEU A 300 -30.25 -37.96 20.55
C LEU A 300 -29.14 -37.49 19.57
N SER A 301 -29.45 -37.39 18.28
CA SER A 301 -28.48 -36.99 17.26
C SER A 301 -28.18 -35.49 17.26
N SER A 302 -29.10 -34.65 17.78
CA SER A 302 -28.95 -33.18 17.82
C SER A 302 -28.65 -32.65 19.24
N ALA A 303 -28.52 -33.52 20.23
CA ALA A 303 -28.31 -33.12 21.62
C ALA A 303 -26.89 -32.60 21.87
N SER A 304 -26.78 -31.56 22.73
CA SER A 304 -25.51 -31.13 23.29
C SER A 304 -24.98 -32.12 24.32
N GLU A 305 -23.69 -32.06 24.64
CA GLU A 305 -23.08 -32.87 25.69
C GLU A 305 -23.84 -32.77 27.02
N GLN A 306 -24.14 -31.56 27.46
CA GLN A 306 -24.89 -31.31 28.70
C GLN A 306 -26.28 -31.94 28.69
N THR A 307 -26.95 -31.92 27.53
CA THR A 307 -28.27 -32.55 27.35
C THR A 307 -28.19 -34.08 27.43
N LEU A 308 -27.14 -34.66 26.81
CA LEU A 308 -26.91 -36.10 26.86
C LEU A 308 -26.61 -36.60 28.29
N ASP A 309 -25.80 -35.85 29.05
CA ASP A 309 -25.51 -36.13 30.46
C ASP A 309 -26.80 -36.11 31.29
N ALA A 310 -27.64 -35.06 31.18
CA ALA A 310 -28.90 -34.94 31.89
C ALA A 310 -29.84 -36.10 31.56
N TRP A 311 -29.95 -36.49 30.30
CA TRP A 311 -30.76 -37.69 29.90
C TRP A 311 -30.12 -38.98 30.36
N GLY A 312 -28.79 -39.06 30.44
CA GLY A 312 -28.05 -40.19 30.99
C GLY A 312 -28.34 -40.43 32.47
N GLU A 313 -28.54 -39.37 33.25
CA GLU A 313 -28.99 -39.48 34.64
C GLU A 313 -30.51 -39.85 34.72
N ALA A 314 -31.32 -39.17 33.90
CA ALA A 314 -32.75 -39.37 33.88
C ALA A 314 -33.13 -40.80 33.45
N VAL A 315 -32.35 -41.45 32.56
CA VAL A 315 -32.65 -42.83 32.13
C VAL A 315 -32.67 -43.85 33.29
N LEU A 316 -32.00 -43.56 34.41
CA LEU A 316 -31.92 -44.45 35.58
C LEU A 316 -33.22 -44.49 36.36
N THR A 317 -33.94 -43.35 36.45
CA THR A 317 -35.11 -43.20 37.34
C THR A 317 -36.42 -42.91 36.63
N ALA A 318 -36.42 -42.38 35.42
CA ALA A 318 -37.63 -41.98 34.69
C ALA A 318 -38.57 -43.17 34.46
N PRO A 319 -39.90 -43.02 34.70
CA PRO A 319 -40.88 -44.11 34.53
C PRO A 319 -41.21 -44.42 33.06
N THR A 320 -41.03 -43.46 32.13
CA THR A 320 -41.34 -43.62 30.70
C THR A 320 -40.24 -42.99 29.84
N LEU A 321 -40.19 -43.36 28.54
CA LEU A 321 -39.25 -42.79 27.58
C LEU A 321 -39.43 -41.28 27.44
N GLU A 322 -40.67 -40.79 27.36
CA GLU A 322 -40.96 -39.34 27.26
C GLU A 322 -40.51 -38.58 28.51
N ALA A 323 -40.51 -39.20 29.68
CA ALA A 323 -40.06 -38.56 30.92
C ALA A 323 -38.56 -38.35 30.94
N VAL A 324 -37.77 -39.18 30.24
CA VAL A 324 -36.30 -38.95 30.07
C VAL A 324 -36.01 -37.67 29.32
N PHE A 325 -36.75 -37.41 28.23
CA PHE A 325 -36.54 -36.28 27.34
C PHE A 325 -37.25 -34.96 27.79
N LYS A 326 -37.95 -34.98 28.93
CA LYS A 326 -38.62 -33.80 29.51
C LYS A 326 -37.70 -32.93 30.36
N THR A 327 -36.46 -33.32 30.60
CA THR A 327 -35.48 -32.55 31.35
C THR A 327 -34.92 -31.35 30.56
N ASP A 328 -35.39 -31.11 29.33
CA ASP A 328 -34.98 -29.94 28.49
C ASP A 328 -35.59 -28.59 28.95
N ASP A 329 -36.54 -28.56 29.93
CA ASP A 329 -37.24 -27.35 30.38
C ASP A 329 -36.63 -26.72 31.63
N ILE A 330 -35.34 -26.98 31.91
CA ILE A 330 -34.63 -26.29 32.99
C ILE A 330 -33.50 -25.45 32.38
N HIS A 331 -33.88 -24.28 31.93
CA HIS A 331 -33.29 -22.98 31.56
C HIS A 331 -33.47 -22.55 30.15
#